data_871733b5ec47051f491b0b0ce5569ed6
#
_entry.id   871733b5ec47051f491b0b0ce5569ed6
#
_cell.length_a   1.000
_cell.length_b   1.000
_cell.length_c   1.000
_cell.angle_alpha   90.00
_cell.angle_beta   90.00
_cell.angle_gamma   90.00
#
_symmetry.space_group_name_H-M   'P 1'
#
loop_
_entity.id
_entity.type
_entity.pdbx_description
1 polymer ?
#
loop_
_entity_poly.entity_id
_entity_poly.type
_entity_poly.pdbx_seq_one_letter_code
_entity_poly.pdbx_strand_id
1 'polypeptide(L)'
;MPDEPAPATTATEFAAADDAFGADLFRILSEQAPDTVFSPVSVASVLQMALCGARGQTAAELAGTLHLDGSPDTAAEALRALSAVVSDVTAGGTVTFRAPATVWVQSGLPLRPDFTARLGQAVTEADFAGAPQQARTQINRVIAEQTEQKITGLLPASAVDDRTRLILTSAIYLKAGWVQTFPERATADAPFYPDGPDRPSRTVRMMHGTAARMYVRGDGYQAVLLPYRGGSLAMAVVLPDGPLAALSPALAAGGVRGLLAGTARHQVTLSLPRFRLETAFGLISVLQRLGVRQAFTDGADFTGITGAARLLINAIAHKAYIDVDEQGTEAAAATAVSFRPSSVFRAPEPVTMTVDRPFLFAIVHGPTGLPLFLGQVSHP
;
A
#
# COMPACT_ATOMS: atom_id res chain seq x y z
N MET A 1 10.19 30.31 6.52
CA MET A 1 10.61 30.08 5.13
C MET A 1 9.71 28.96 4.63
N PRO A 2 8.92 29.10 3.55
CA PRO A 2 8.20 27.96 3.00
C PRO A 2 9.21 26.96 2.48
N ASP A 3 9.01 25.68 2.84
CA ASP A 3 9.80 24.54 2.38
C ASP A 3 9.86 24.54 0.85
N GLU A 4 11.06 24.58 0.31
CA GLU A 4 11.30 24.42 -1.12
C GLU A 4 10.92 22.97 -1.49
N PRO A 5 10.05 22.75 -2.51
CA PRO A 5 9.66 21.38 -2.85
C PRO A 5 10.89 20.57 -3.24
N ALA A 6 11.02 19.38 -2.67
CA ALA A 6 12.10 18.45 -3.00
C ALA A 6 12.20 18.27 -4.53
N PRO A 7 13.38 18.26 -5.12
CA PRO A 7 13.53 18.15 -6.56
C PRO A 7 12.89 16.83 -7.05
N ALA A 8 12.24 16.88 -8.21
CA ALA A 8 11.48 15.76 -8.79
C ALA A 8 12.32 14.46 -8.91
N THR A 9 13.64 14.57 -9.04
CA THR A 9 14.60 13.45 -9.07
C THR A 9 14.58 12.67 -7.76
N THR A 10 14.62 13.37 -6.61
CA THR A 10 14.63 12.76 -5.27
C THR A 10 13.33 11.99 -4.99
N ALA A 11 12.16 12.56 -5.36
CA ALA A 11 10.86 11.88 -5.18
C ALA A 11 10.78 10.59 -6.01
N THR A 12 11.35 10.58 -7.22
CA THR A 12 11.36 9.39 -8.09
C THR A 12 12.31 8.31 -7.57
N GLU A 13 13.45 8.69 -6.97
CA GLU A 13 14.41 7.76 -6.36
C GLU A 13 13.80 7.07 -5.13
N PHE A 14 13.16 7.81 -4.24
CA PHE A 14 12.45 7.22 -3.10
C PHE A 14 11.27 6.34 -3.54
N ALA A 15 10.55 6.73 -4.60
CA ALA A 15 9.50 5.89 -5.16
C ALA A 15 10.03 4.56 -5.73
N ALA A 16 11.25 4.54 -6.28
CA ALA A 16 11.87 3.31 -6.74
C ALA A 16 12.30 2.40 -5.58
N ALA A 17 12.84 2.97 -4.49
CA ALA A 17 13.18 2.22 -3.28
C ALA A 17 11.93 1.61 -2.63
N ASP A 18 10.85 2.39 -2.49
CA ASP A 18 9.58 1.91 -1.94
C ASP A 18 8.90 0.84 -2.84
N ASP A 19 9.02 0.93 -4.18
CA ASP A 19 8.51 -0.09 -5.11
C ASP A 19 9.30 -1.41 -4.98
N ALA A 20 10.63 -1.33 -4.86
CA ALA A 20 11.48 -2.50 -4.59
C ALA A 20 11.15 -3.15 -3.24
N PHE A 21 11.03 -2.35 -2.18
CA PHE A 21 10.61 -2.83 -0.86
C PHE A 21 9.20 -3.45 -0.91
N GLY A 22 8.29 -2.86 -1.67
CA GLY A 22 6.95 -3.39 -1.91
C GLY A 22 6.97 -4.77 -2.59
N ALA A 23 7.84 -4.97 -3.57
CA ALA A 23 8.03 -6.25 -4.23
C ALA A 23 8.60 -7.32 -3.26
N ASP A 24 9.55 -6.93 -2.41
CA ASP A 24 10.11 -7.80 -1.37
C ASP A 24 9.06 -8.21 -0.32
N LEU A 25 8.24 -7.28 0.14
CA LEU A 25 7.11 -7.57 1.03
C LEU A 25 6.09 -8.49 0.36
N PHE A 26 5.71 -8.19 -0.88
CA PHE A 26 4.73 -8.98 -1.63
C PHE A 26 5.15 -10.43 -1.74
N ARG A 27 6.42 -10.70 -2.06
CA ARG A 27 6.98 -12.05 -2.16
C ARG A 27 6.76 -12.88 -0.90
N ILE A 28 6.78 -12.24 0.30
CA ILE A 28 6.61 -12.94 1.56
C ILE A 28 5.13 -13.01 1.99
N LEU A 29 4.40 -11.90 1.82
CA LEU A 29 3.02 -11.79 2.27
C LEU A 29 2.06 -12.62 1.40
N SER A 30 2.31 -12.69 0.10
CA SER A 30 1.51 -13.49 -0.84
C SER A 30 1.58 -15.00 -0.58
N GLU A 31 2.64 -15.49 0.09
CA GLU A 31 2.76 -16.87 0.53
C GLU A 31 1.83 -17.20 1.73
N GLN A 32 1.43 -16.19 2.51
CA GLN A 32 0.67 -16.40 3.74
C GLN A 32 -0.84 -16.50 3.50
N ALA A 33 -1.35 -15.84 2.46
CA ALA A 33 -2.77 -15.85 2.12
C ALA A 33 -2.97 -15.65 0.61
N PRO A 34 -3.95 -16.41 0.02
CA PRO A 34 -4.28 -16.30 -1.41
C PRO A 34 -4.88 -14.93 -1.76
N ASP A 35 -5.54 -14.28 -0.81
CA ASP A 35 -6.07 -12.92 -0.93
C ASP A 35 -5.29 -12.02 0.02
N THR A 36 -4.60 -11.04 -0.54
CA THR A 36 -3.68 -10.19 0.21
C THR A 36 -3.78 -8.77 -0.30
N VAL A 37 -3.84 -7.81 0.63
CA VAL A 37 -3.66 -6.38 0.34
C VAL A 37 -2.82 -5.74 1.43
N PHE A 38 -1.88 -4.92 1.05
CA PHE A 38 -1.08 -4.12 1.97
C PHE A 38 -0.64 -2.81 1.29
N SER A 39 -0.05 -1.91 2.07
CA SER A 39 0.52 -0.67 1.58
C SER A 39 2.03 -0.67 1.76
N PRO A 40 2.82 -0.79 0.69
CA PRO A 40 4.26 -0.67 0.77
C PRO A 40 4.70 0.63 1.46
N VAL A 41 4.15 1.75 1.01
CA VAL A 41 4.49 3.09 1.52
C VAL A 41 4.13 3.29 3.00
N SER A 42 3.00 2.72 3.47
CA SER A 42 2.62 2.84 4.88
C SER A 42 3.54 2.03 5.79
N VAL A 43 4.00 0.85 5.33
CA VAL A 43 4.99 0.05 6.06
C VAL A 43 6.36 0.72 6.00
N ALA A 44 6.79 1.19 4.82
CA ALA A 44 8.05 1.93 4.66
C ALA A 44 8.09 3.14 5.59
N SER A 45 6.99 3.91 5.69
CA SER A 45 6.92 5.11 6.55
C SER A 45 7.26 4.81 8.01
N VAL A 46 6.66 3.78 8.62
CA VAL A 46 6.94 3.48 10.04
C VAL A 46 8.34 2.94 10.24
N LEU A 47 8.92 2.23 9.26
CA LEU A 47 10.31 1.79 9.30
C LEU A 47 11.29 2.95 9.09
N GLN A 48 10.98 3.90 8.22
CA GLN A 48 11.75 5.15 8.04
C GLN A 48 11.72 5.99 9.33
N MET A 49 10.56 6.07 10.00
CA MET A 49 10.46 6.72 11.33
C MET A 49 11.35 6.01 12.37
N ALA A 50 11.36 4.68 12.41
CA ALA A 50 12.25 3.92 13.29
C ALA A 50 13.73 4.14 12.93
N LEU A 51 14.06 4.22 11.63
CA LEU A 51 15.41 4.49 11.12
C LEU A 51 15.93 5.86 11.58
N CYS A 52 15.09 6.89 11.67
CA CYS A 52 15.47 8.19 12.23
C CYS A 52 16.05 8.07 13.64
N GLY A 53 15.58 7.10 14.43
CA GLY A 53 16.02 6.83 15.79
C GLY A 53 17.05 5.71 15.96
N ALA A 54 17.26 4.90 14.92
CA ALA A 54 18.17 3.76 14.93
C ALA A 54 19.64 4.18 14.78
N ARG A 55 20.57 3.34 15.27
CA ARG A 55 22.01 3.52 15.13
C ARG A 55 22.68 2.18 14.83
N GLY A 56 23.94 2.24 14.37
CA GLY A 56 24.78 1.06 14.16
C GLY A 56 24.12 -0.01 13.28
N GLN A 57 24.20 -1.27 13.69
CA GLN A 57 23.66 -2.42 12.94
C GLN A 57 22.13 -2.35 12.80
N THR A 58 21.41 -1.83 13.82
CA THR A 58 19.94 -1.66 13.74
C THR A 58 19.57 -0.73 12.58
N ALA A 59 20.27 0.39 12.42
CA ALA A 59 20.06 1.31 11.31
C ALA A 59 20.43 0.67 9.97
N ALA A 60 21.55 -0.05 9.89
CA ALA A 60 22.02 -0.70 8.67
C ALA A 60 21.00 -1.76 8.14
N GLU A 61 20.43 -2.58 9.04
CA GLU A 61 19.43 -3.58 8.68
C GLU A 61 18.11 -2.95 8.20
N LEU A 62 17.62 -1.91 8.89
CA LEU A 62 16.42 -1.17 8.47
C LEU A 62 16.62 -0.51 7.11
N ALA A 63 17.75 0.17 6.93
CA ALA A 63 18.08 0.86 5.69
C ALA A 63 18.24 -0.10 4.51
N GLY A 64 18.97 -1.21 4.70
CA GLY A 64 19.14 -2.23 3.67
C GLY A 64 17.81 -2.81 3.21
N THR A 65 16.88 -3.07 4.14
CA THR A 65 15.53 -3.55 3.84
C THR A 65 14.68 -2.49 3.12
N LEU A 66 14.87 -1.21 3.42
CA LEU A 66 14.19 -0.09 2.77
C LEU A 66 14.85 0.36 1.46
N HIS A 67 15.96 -0.26 1.06
CA HIS A 67 16.79 0.17 -0.09
C HIS A 67 17.27 1.63 0.03
N LEU A 68 17.62 2.07 1.25
CA LEU A 68 18.12 3.41 1.59
C LEU A 68 19.59 3.34 2.07
N ASP A 69 20.26 4.49 2.13
CA ASP A 69 21.68 4.60 2.55
C ASP A 69 21.91 4.51 4.07
N GLY A 70 20.86 4.48 4.88
CA GLY A 70 20.94 4.30 6.33
C GLY A 70 21.10 5.56 7.16
N SER A 71 21.14 6.74 6.57
CA SER A 71 21.19 7.98 7.34
C SER A 71 19.79 8.37 7.89
N PRO A 72 19.73 8.95 9.11
CA PRO A 72 18.47 9.51 9.62
C PRO A 72 17.91 10.65 8.76
N ASP A 73 18.78 11.37 8.04
CA ASP A 73 18.38 12.49 7.20
C ASP A 73 17.74 11.99 5.91
N THR A 74 18.30 10.96 5.25
CA THR A 74 17.68 10.28 4.11
C THR A 74 16.32 9.69 4.47
N ALA A 75 16.18 9.07 5.65
CA ALA A 75 14.89 8.58 6.13
C ALA A 75 13.86 9.71 6.29
N ALA A 76 14.28 10.86 6.84
CA ALA A 76 13.41 12.04 6.98
C ALA A 76 13.04 12.66 5.62
N GLU A 77 13.94 12.64 4.63
CA GLU A 77 13.67 13.07 3.26
C GLU A 77 12.65 12.16 2.56
N ALA A 78 12.80 10.84 2.71
CA ALA A 78 11.84 9.87 2.20
C ALA A 78 10.43 10.08 2.79
N LEU A 79 10.34 10.34 4.11
CA LEU A 79 9.07 10.69 4.76
C LEU A 79 8.45 12.01 4.21
N ARG A 80 9.27 13.02 3.93
CA ARG A 80 8.79 14.27 3.30
C ARG A 80 8.30 14.03 1.88
N ALA A 81 9.02 13.24 1.08
CA ALA A 81 8.62 12.88 -0.28
C ALA A 81 7.25 12.17 -0.28
N LEU A 82 7.04 11.24 0.65
CA LEU A 82 5.76 10.56 0.80
C LEU A 82 4.64 11.52 1.24
N SER A 83 4.92 12.44 2.17
CA SER A 83 3.95 13.45 2.58
C SER A 83 3.51 14.33 1.40
N ALA A 84 4.41 14.64 0.47
CA ALA A 84 4.09 15.36 -0.76
C ALA A 84 3.16 14.55 -1.68
N VAL A 85 3.38 13.24 -1.82
CA VAL A 85 2.48 12.35 -2.57
C VAL A 85 1.09 12.32 -1.93
N VAL A 86 0.99 12.18 -0.61
CA VAL A 86 -0.30 12.20 0.10
C VAL A 86 -1.02 13.53 -0.13
N SER A 87 -0.31 14.64 -0.09
CA SER A 87 -0.85 15.98 -0.35
C SER A 87 -1.37 16.11 -1.78
N ASP A 88 -0.63 15.63 -2.77
CA ASP A 88 -1.05 15.63 -4.18
C ASP A 88 -2.33 14.81 -4.39
N VAL A 89 -2.37 13.60 -3.85
CA VAL A 89 -3.52 12.69 -3.95
C VAL A 89 -4.80 13.32 -3.38
N THR A 90 -4.69 14.12 -2.33
CA THR A 90 -5.85 14.71 -1.62
C THR A 90 -6.21 16.12 -2.06
N ALA A 91 -5.35 16.80 -2.82
CA ALA A 91 -5.47 18.23 -3.17
C ALA A 91 -6.80 18.58 -3.86
N GLY A 92 -7.35 17.71 -4.69
CA GLY A 92 -8.58 17.95 -5.44
C GLY A 92 -9.88 17.69 -4.66
N GLY A 93 -9.82 17.21 -3.41
CA GLY A 93 -10.98 16.89 -2.58
C GLY A 93 -11.90 15.77 -3.11
N THR A 94 -11.53 15.13 -4.23
CA THR A 94 -12.30 14.05 -4.87
C THR A 94 -11.90 12.66 -4.38
N VAL A 95 -10.78 12.58 -3.68
CA VAL A 95 -10.20 11.35 -3.13
C VAL A 95 -10.08 11.49 -1.62
N THR A 96 -10.59 10.52 -0.89
CA THR A 96 -10.27 10.34 0.53
C THR A 96 -9.15 9.33 0.64
N PHE A 97 -7.99 9.79 1.04
CA PHE A 97 -6.82 8.94 1.29
C PHE A 97 -6.36 9.13 2.74
N ARG A 98 -6.25 8.03 3.46
CA ARG A 98 -5.83 8.00 4.87
C ARG A 98 -4.73 6.95 5.02
N ALA A 99 -3.56 7.38 5.43
CA ALA A 99 -2.41 6.51 5.65
C ALA A 99 -1.74 6.85 7.00
N PRO A 100 -2.44 6.69 8.14
CA PRO A 100 -1.86 6.97 9.44
C PRO A 100 -0.68 6.03 9.68
N ALA A 101 0.45 6.63 10.07
CA ALA A 101 1.68 5.96 10.46
C ALA A 101 2.16 6.61 11.77
N THR A 102 2.36 5.80 12.82
CA THR A 102 2.66 6.32 14.16
C THR A 102 3.69 5.45 14.88
N VAL A 103 4.63 6.12 15.52
CA VAL A 103 5.57 5.54 16.50
C VAL A 103 5.01 5.76 17.90
N TRP A 104 4.63 4.70 18.56
CA TRP A 104 4.14 4.74 19.94
C TRP A 104 5.25 4.38 20.89
N VAL A 105 5.55 5.28 21.82
CA VAL A 105 6.62 5.10 22.83
C VAL A 105 6.04 5.09 24.23
N GLN A 106 6.71 4.38 25.15
CA GLN A 106 6.33 4.39 26.57
C GLN A 106 6.30 5.82 27.13
N SER A 107 5.22 6.18 27.80
CA SER A 107 5.03 7.49 28.43
C SER A 107 6.14 7.79 29.45
N GLY A 108 6.55 9.04 29.48
CA GLY A 108 7.56 9.54 30.42
C GLY A 108 9.00 9.20 30.05
N LEU A 109 9.27 8.63 28.88
CA LEU A 109 10.62 8.50 28.36
C LEU A 109 11.11 9.86 27.83
N PRO A 110 12.28 10.35 28.23
CA PRO A 110 12.86 11.57 27.66
C PRO A 110 13.30 11.32 26.24
N LEU A 111 12.53 11.81 25.28
CA LEU A 111 12.84 11.67 23.86
C LEU A 111 13.89 12.68 23.42
N ARG A 112 14.73 12.31 22.48
CA ARG A 112 15.73 13.23 21.91
C ARG A 112 15.05 14.33 21.09
N PRO A 113 15.43 15.60 21.26
CA PRO A 113 14.85 16.72 20.52
C PRO A 113 14.95 16.55 19.00
N ASP A 114 16.08 16.03 18.49
CA ASP A 114 16.27 15.80 17.06
C ASP A 114 15.28 14.77 16.50
N PHE A 115 14.96 13.73 17.26
CA PHE A 115 14.00 12.70 16.87
C PHE A 115 12.58 13.29 16.81
N THR A 116 12.16 14.00 17.85
CA THR A 116 10.84 14.65 17.88
C THR A 116 10.72 15.78 16.85
N ALA A 117 11.80 16.52 16.57
CA ALA A 117 11.81 17.55 15.55
C ALA A 117 11.63 16.98 14.13
N ARG A 118 12.20 15.79 13.83
CA ARG A 118 12.06 15.13 12.53
C ARG A 118 10.66 14.55 12.31
N LEU A 119 10.05 13.99 13.35
CA LEU A 119 8.82 13.20 13.22
C LEU A 119 7.55 13.95 13.65
N GLY A 120 7.69 15.01 14.45
CA GLY A 120 6.55 15.82 14.89
C GLY A 120 5.45 14.99 15.56
N GLN A 121 4.24 15.11 15.04
CA GLN A 121 3.04 14.45 15.58
C GLN A 121 2.97 12.93 15.28
N ALA A 122 3.90 12.39 14.48
CA ALA A 122 3.95 10.96 14.21
C ALA A 122 4.51 10.15 15.40
N VAL A 123 5.00 10.81 16.45
CA VAL A 123 5.40 10.17 17.71
C VAL A 123 4.36 10.45 18.78
N THR A 124 3.84 9.40 19.39
CA THR A 124 2.79 9.50 20.43
C THR A 124 3.18 8.65 21.64
N GLU A 125 2.95 9.17 22.82
CA GLU A 125 3.16 8.45 24.06
C GLU A 125 1.97 7.56 24.43
N ALA A 126 2.26 6.38 25.01
CA ALA A 126 1.28 5.47 25.55
C ALA A 126 1.82 4.78 26.80
N ASP A 127 0.99 4.61 27.82
CA ASP A 127 1.40 3.96 29.08
C ASP A 127 1.30 2.44 28.97
N PHE A 128 2.31 1.84 28.36
CA PHE A 128 2.39 0.38 28.23
C PHE A 128 2.71 -0.29 29.56
N ALA A 129 3.57 0.32 30.39
CA ALA A 129 4.03 -0.28 31.64
C ALA A 129 2.94 -0.28 32.73
N GLY A 130 2.19 0.82 32.86
CA GLY A 130 1.16 0.95 33.89
C GLY A 130 -0.22 0.45 33.48
N ALA A 131 -0.56 0.59 32.19
CA ALA A 131 -1.90 0.31 31.69
C ALA A 131 -1.90 -0.29 30.24
N PRO A 132 -1.27 -1.44 30.00
CA PRO A 132 -1.03 -1.97 28.65
C PRO A 132 -2.32 -2.16 27.83
N GLN A 133 -3.40 -2.64 28.44
CA GLN A 133 -4.66 -2.87 27.72
C GLN A 133 -5.41 -1.56 27.43
N GLN A 134 -5.24 -0.54 28.27
CA GLN A 134 -5.77 0.80 27.99
C GLN A 134 -4.99 1.46 26.85
N ALA A 135 -3.66 1.37 26.87
CA ALA A 135 -2.80 1.84 25.78
C ALA A 135 -3.19 1.19 24.44
N ARG A 136 -3.35 -0.14 24.42
CA ARG A 136 -3.84 -0.86 23.22
C ARG A 136 -5.19 -0.36 22.74
N THR A 137 -6.14 -0.16 23.65
CA THR A 137 -7.48 0.33 23.32
C THR A 137 -7.43 1.73 22.75
N GLN A 138 -6.60 2.60 23.32
CA GLN A 138 -6.36 3.96 22.83
C GLN A 138 -5.78 3.93 21.41
N ILE A 139 -4.75 3.12 21.15
CA ILE A 139 -4.13 2.97 19.83
C ILE A 139 -5.17 2.53 18.80
N ASN A 140 -5.93 1.47 19.10
CA ASN A 140 -6.96 0.97 18.20
C ASN A 140 -8.05 2.00 17.90
N ARG A 141 -8.45 2.80 18.90
CA ARG A 141 -9.42 3.88 18.74
C ARG A 141 -8.88 4.98 17.82
N VAL A 142 -7.66 5.44 18.03
CA VAL A 142 -7.03 6.49 17.20
C VAL A 142 -6.95 6.05 15.75
N ILE A 143 -6.51 4.82 15.48
CA ILE A 143 -6.45 4.30 14.11
C ILE A 143 -7.85 4.20 13.48
N ALA A 144 -8.85 3.73 14.22
CA ALA A 144 -10.23 3.67 13.73
C ALA A 144 -10.76 5.06 13.36
N GLU A 145 -10.55 6.05 14.23
CA GLU A 145 -10.95 7.45 13.97
C GLU A 145 -10.26 8.02 12.73
N GLN A 146 -8.95 7.79 12.58
CA GLN A 146 -8.16 8.28 11.44
C GLN A 146 -8.51 7.59 10.11
N THR A 147 -9.12 6.40 10.15
CA THR A 147 -9.50 5.62 8.96
C THR A 147 -11.02 5.53 8.77
N GLU A 148 -11.78 6.52 9.24
CA GLU A 148 -13.25 6.62 9.08
C GLU A 148 -13.97 5.35 9.55
N GLN A 149 -13.50 4.73 10.65
CA GLN A 149 -14.00 3.48 11.24
C GLN A 149 -13.89 2.24 10.33
N LYS A 150 -13.12 2.34 9.24
CA LYS A 150 -12.91 1.22 8.33
C LYS A 150 -11.87 0.24 8.85
N ILE A 151 -10.88 0.73 9.58
CA ILE A 151 -9.83 -0.10 10.17
C ILE A 151 -9.98 -0.09 11.68
N THR A 152 -10.54 -1.16 12.22
CA THR A 152 -10.72 -1.37 13.66
C THR A 152 -9.86 -2.54 14.15
N GLY A 153 -9.49 -2.54 15.43
CA GLY A 153 -8.82 -3.68 16.05
C GLY A 153 -7.45 -4.01 15.45
N LEU A 154 -6.64 -3.00 15.10
CA LEU A 154 -5.32 -3.18 14.51
C LEU A 154 -4.38 -3.98 15.41
N LEU A 155 -4.35 -3.70 16.71
CA LEU A 155 -3.56 -4.43 17.69
C LEU A 155 -4.43 -5.47 18.41
N PRO A 156 -4.14 -6.78 18.26
CA PRO A 156 -4.81 -7.83 19.03
C PRO A 156 -4.45 -7.76 20.51
N ALA A 157 -5.19 -8.46 21.36
CA ALA A 157 -5.01 -8.41 22.81
C ALA A 157 -3.59 -8.84 23.26
N SER A 158 -2.95 -9.72 22.54
CA SER A 158 -1.61 -10.24 22.81
C SER A 158 -0.47 -9.34 22.33
N ALA A 159 -0.76 -8.25 21.61
CA ALA A 159 0.29 -7.41 21.02
C ALA A 159 0.94 -6.44 22.01
N VAL A 160 0.33 -6.24 23.18
CA VAL A 160 0.78 -5.25 24.17
C VAL A 160 0.78 -5.84 25.58
N ASP A 161 1.91 -5.74 26.26
CA ASP A 161 2.09 -6.12 27.65
C ASP A 161 2.85 -5.03 28.43
N ASP A 162 3.13 -5.27 29.70
CA ASP A 162 3.83 -4.33 30.61
C ASP A 162 5.33 -4.13 30.28
N ARG A 163 5.91 -4.99 29.41
CA ARG A 163 7.30 -4.88 28.91
C ARG A 163 7.38 -4.09 27.61
N THR A 164 6.26 -3.87 26.97
CA THR A 164 6.19 -3.09 25.71
C THR A 164 6.73 -1.68 25.94
N ARG A 165 7.58 -1.18 25.03
CA ARG A 165 8.15 0.17 25.08
C ARG A 165 8.06 0.93 23.77
N LEU A 166 7.97 0.20 22.64
CA LEU A 166 7.96 0.78 21.31
C LEU A 166 7.08 -0.06 20.38
N ILE A 167 6.05 0.56 19.82
CA ILE A 167 5.16 -0.05 18.80
C ILE A 167 5.15 0.85 17.58
N LEU A 168 5.15 0.23 16.41
CA LEU A 168 4.90 0.88 15.12
C LEU A 168 3.54 0.46 14.60
N THR A 169 2.72 1.43 14.20
CA THR A 169 1.43 1.14 13.57
C THR A 169 1.30 1.86 12.26
N SER A 170 0.80 1.16 11.25
CA SER A 170 0.41 1.75 9.99
C SER A 170 -0.93 1.18 9.52
N ALA A 171 -1.73 2.02 8.90
CA ALA A 171 -2.99 1.64 8.31
C ALA A 171 -3.19 2.39 7.01
N ILE A 172 -4.00 1.85 6.10
CA ILE A 172 -4.30 2.53 4.85
C ILE A 172 -5.74 2.32 4.43
N TYR A 173 -6.37 3.42 4.03
CA TYR A 173 -7.72 3.46 3.52
C TYR A 173 -7.82 4.41 2.34
N LEU A 174 -8.50 3.99 1.28
CA LEU A 174 -8.78 4.79 0.10
C LEU A 174 -10.26 4.75 -0.24
N LYS A 175 -10.80 5.93 -0.57
CA LYS A 175 -12.11 6.09 -1.20
C LYS A 175 -11.97 7.01 -2.41
N ALA A 176 -12.19 6.47 -3.61
CA ALA A 176 -11.99 7.18 -4.86
C ALA A 176 -12.88 6.61 -5.98
N GLY A 177 -13.57 7.46 -6.73
CA GLY A 177 -14.39 7.04 -7.86
C GLY A 177 -13.59 6.91 -9.15
N TRP A 178 -13.97 5.96 -10.02
CA TRP A 178 -13.38 5.83 -11.36
C TRP A 178 -13.65 7.07 -12.23
N VAL A 179 -12.70 7.43 -13.08
CA VAL A 179 -12.94 8.37 -14.20
C VAL A 179 -13.98 7.77 -15.14
N GLN A 180 -13.90 6.47 -15.39
CA GLN A 180 -14.82 5.71 -16.25
C GLN A 180 -15.40 4.56 -15.45
N THR A 181 -16.63 4.73 -14.97
CA THR A 181 -17.36 3.73 -14.20
C THR A 181 -17.78 2.55 -15.06
N PHE A 182 -18.00 1.41 -14.44
CA PHE A 182 -18.65 0.29 -15.10
C PHE A 182 -20.18 0.49 -15.02
N PRO A 183 -20.93 0.18 -16.10
CA PRO A 183 -22.40 0.22 -16.03
C PRO A 183 -22.91 -0.91 -15.13
N GLU A 184 -23.66 -0.60 -14.08
CA GLU A 184 -24.20 -1.60 -13.14
C GLU A 184 -25.04 -2.68 -13.87
N ARG A 185 -25.81 -2.29 -14.89
CA ARG A 185 -26.62 -3.20 -15.72
C ARG A 185 -25.76 -4.19 -16.53
N ALA A 186 -24.47 -3.93 -16.70
CA ALA A 186 -23.53 -4.81 -17.39
C ALA A 186 -22.80 -5.75 -16.42
N THR A 187 -22.99 -5.61 -15.11
CA THR A 187 -22.47 -6.55 -14.13
C THR A 187 -23.34 -7.79 -14.08
N ALA A 188 -22.73 -8.93 -14.32
CA ALA A 188 -23.41 -10.22 -14.37
C ALA A 188 -22.64 -11.28 -13.57
N ASP A 189 -23.29 -12.36 -13.24
CA ASP A 189 -22.66 -13.54 -12.69
C ASP A 189 -21.82 -14.22 -13.76
N ALA A 190 -20.55 -14.49 -13.45
CA ALA A 190 -19.62 -15.13 -14.37
C ALA A 190 -18.67 -16.08 -13.61
N PRO A 191 -18.08 -17.08 -14.30
CA PRO A 191 -17.10 -17.97 -13.66
C PRO A 191 -15.79 -17.24 -13.38
N PHE A 192 -15.20 -17.58 -12.24
CA PHE A 192 -13.83 -17.24 -11.86
C PHE A 192 -13.11 -18.54 -11.48
N TYR A 193 -11.87 -18.72 -11.89
CA TYR A 193 -11.10 -19.96 -11.79
C TYR A 193 -9.90 -19.80 -10.81
N PRO A 194 -10.09 -19.98 -9.50
CA PRO A 194 -9.03 -19.75 -8.50
C PRO A 194 -7.78 -20.61 -8.75
N ASP A 195 -7.99 -21.85 -9.17
CA ASP A 195 -6.94 -22.87 -9.36
C ASP A 195 -6.63 -23.13 -10.84
N GLY A 196 -7.07 -22.23 -11.75
CA GLY A 196 -6.88 -22.33 -13.19
C GLY A 196 -8.10 -22.89 -13.95
N PRO A 197 -8.10 -22.77 -15.31
CA PRO A 197 -9.28 -23.00 -16.14
C PRO A 197 -9.77 -24.45 -16.15
N ASP A 198 -8.90 -25.42 -15.83
CA ASP A 198 -9.23 -26.85 -15.79
C ASP A 198 -9.76 -27.32 -14.41
N ARG A 199 -9.93 -26.40 -13.47
CA ARG A 199 -10.43 -26.65 -12.12
C ARG A 199 -11.83 -26.06 -11.93
N PRO A 200 -12.56 -26.48 -10.86
CA PRO A 200 -13.88 -25.91 -10.58
C PRO A 200 -13.85 -24.38 -10.46
N SER A 201 -14.77 -23.73 -11.15
CA SER A 201 -14.96 -22.27 -11.06
C SER A 201 -15.86 -21.90 -9.88
N ARG A 202 -15.76 -20.63 -9.46
CA ARG A 202 -16.70 -19.98 -8.54
C ARG A 202 -17.49 -18.94 -9.31
N THR A 203 -18.74 -18.75 -8.97
CA THR A 203 -19.55 -17.65 -9.53
C THR A 203 -19.21 -16.37 -8.80
N VAL A 204 -18.88 -15.32 -9.55
CA VAL A 204 -18.55 -14.00 -9.04
C VAL A 204 -19.36 -12.92 -9.76
N ARG A 205 -19.51 -11.76 -9.12
CA ARG A 205 -20.10 -10.58 -9.75
C ARG A 205 -19.07 -9.91 -10.65
N MET A 206 -19.16 -10.13 -11.95
CA MET A 206 -18.22 -9.63 -12.97
C MET A 206 -18.72 -8.34 -13.58
N MET A 207 -17.97 -7.25 -13.42
CA MET A 207 -18.22 -5.95 -14.03
C MET A 207 -17.69 -5.94 -15.47
N HIS A 208 -18.48 -5.44 -16.41
CA HIS A 208 -18.10 -5.35 -17.83
C HIS A 208 -18.13 -3.91 -18.32
N GLY A 209 -17.09 -3.50 -19.07
CA GLY A 209 -17.06 -2.17 -19.66
C GLY A 209 -15.99 -2.00 -20.74
N THR A 210 -16.35 -1.28 -21.81
CA THR A 210 -15.42 -0.95 -22.89
C THR A 210 -15.08 0.54 -22.82
N ALA A 211 -13.79 0.86 -22.77
CA ALA A 211 -13.32 2.24 -22.69
C ALA A 211 -11.87 2.36 -23.19
N ALA A 212 -11.45 3.60 -23.48
CA ALA A 212 -10.05 3.88 -23.77
C ALA A 212 -9.23 3.87 -22.48
N ARG A 213 -8.30 2.90 -22.34
CA ARG A 213 -7.46 2.71 -21.15
C ARG A 213 -6.00 2.56 -21.55
N MET A 214 -5.10 2.86 -20.62
CA MET A 214 -3.69 2.50 -20.75
C MET A 214 -3.58 0.99 -20.54
N TYR A 215 -2.97 0.31 -21.48
CA TYR A 215 -2.85 -1.15 -21.52
C TYR A 215 -1.48 -1.55 -22.03
N VAL A 216 -0.97 -2.67 -21.57
CA VAL A 216 0.22 -3.34 -22.10
C VAL A 216 0.01 -4.84 -22.14
N ARG A 217 0.54 -5.46 -23.21
CA ARG A 217 0.78 -6.89 -23.28
C ARG A 217 2.26 -7.12 -22.99
N GLY A 218 2.56 -7.57 -21.77
CA GLY A 218 3.91 -7.94 -21.36
C GLY A 218 4.25 -9.39 -21.71
N ASP A 219 5.43 -9.84 -21.30
CA ASP A 219 5.84 -11.24 -21.45
C ASP A 219 5.15 -12.08 -20.38
N GLY A 220 4.17 -12.89 -20.81
CA GLY A 220 3.38 -13.77 -19.94
C GLY A 220 2.30 -13.07 -19.10
N TYR A 221 1.93 -11.81 -19.40
CA TYR A 221 0.84 -11.12 -18.69
C TYR A 221 0.19 -10.02 -19.54
N GLN A 222 -0.95 -9.55 -19.05
CA GLN A 222 -1.61 -8.32 -19.51
C GLN A 222 -1.74 -7.36 -18.32
N ALA A 223 -1.62 -6.05 -18.57
CA ALA A 223 -1.91 -5.06 -17.56
C ALA A 223 -2.76 -3.91 -18.11
N VAL A 224 -3.69 -3.42 -17.28
CA VAL A 224 -4.56 -2.29 -17.59
C VAL A 224 -4.58 -1.30 -16.43
N LEU A 225 -4.66 0.00 -16.75
CA LEU A 225 -4.79 1.06 -15.76
C LEU A 225 -6.22 1.61 -15.77
N LEU A 226 -6.81 1.70 -14.59
CA LEU A 226 -8.12 2.28 -14.31
C LEU A 226 -7.90 3.58 -13.53
N PRO A 227 -7.97 4.76 -14.17
CA PRO A 227 -7.71 6.03 -13.51
C PRO A 227 -8.85 6.39 -12.55
N TYR A 228 -8.49 6.91 -11.38
CA TYR A 228 -9.41 7.51 -10.43
C TYR A 228 -9.65 8.99 -10.75
N ARG A 229 -10.80 9.51 -10.34
CA ARG A 229 -11.07 10.96 -10.37
C ARG A 229 -10.07 11.69 -9.49
N GLY A 230 -9.69 12.89 -9.89
CA GLY A 230 -8.62 13.65 -9.22
C GLY A 230 -7.28 13.59 -9.96
N GLY A 231 -7.09 12.62 -10.87
CA GLY A 231 -6.02 12.64 -11.88
C GLY A 231 -4.67 12.04 -11.44
N SER A 232 -4.39 11.93 -10.14
CA SER A 232 -3.07 11.46 -9.67
C SER A 232 -3.02 9.96 -9.35
N LEU A 233 -4.16 9.27 -9.27
CA LEU A 233 -4.20 7.84 -8.95
C LEU A 233 -4.76 6.99 -10.09
N ALA A 234 -4.23 5.77 -10.21
CA ALA A 234 -4.81 4.71 -11.03
C ALA A 234 -4.69 3.35 -10.34
N MET A 235 -5.69 2.48 -10.53
CA MET A 235 -5.54 1.06 -10.23
C MET A 235 -4.93 0.37 -11.44
N ALA A 236 -3.81 -0.31 -11.23
CA ALA A 236 -3.26 -1.28 -12.15
C ALA A 236 -3.86 -2.65 -11.85
N VAL A 237 -4.36 -3.34 -12.86
CA VAL A 237 -4.75 -4.76 -12.79
C VAL A 237 -3.82 -5.53 -13.71
N VAL A 238 -3.09 -6.49 -13.15
CA VAL A 238 -2.11 -7.32 -13.86
C VAL A 238 -2.59 -8.77 -13.84
N LEU A 239 -2.92 -9.29 -15.00
CA LEU A 239 -3.43 -10.64 -15.21
C LEU A 239 -2.34 -11.51 -15.86
N PRO A 240 -1.77 -12.50 -15.17
CA PRO A 240 -0.82 -13.43 -15.78
C PRO A 240 -1.52 -14.38 -16.76
N ASP A 241 -0.78 -14.87 -17.75
CA ASP A 241 -1.27 -15.91 -18.65
C ASP A 241 -1.33 -17.30 -17.98
N GLY A 242 -0.47 -17.49 -16.98
CA GLY A 242 -0.36 -18.69 -16.16
C GLY A 242 -0.69 -18.43 -14.68
N PRO A 243 -0.11 -19.21 -13.77
CA PRO A 243 -0.29 -19.00 -12.32
C PRO A 243 0.27 -17.65 -11.88
N LEU A 244 -0.30 -17.07 -10.82
CA LEU A 244 0.08 -15.74 -10.33
C LEU A 244 1.58 -15.66 -9.95
N ALA A 245 2.16 -16.74 -9.45
CA ALA A 245 3.59 -16.83 -9.14
C ALA A 245 4.52 -16.59 -10.36
N ALA A 246 4.02 -16.72 -11.59
CA ALA A 246 4.78 -16.39 -12.79
C ALA A 246 5.14 -14.90 -12.90
N LEU A 247 4.44 -14.02 -12.19
CA LEU A 247 4.76 -12.59 -12.13
C LEU A 247 5.96 -12.27 -11.22
N SER A 248 6.35 -13.20 -10.32
CA SER A 248 7.38 -12.94 -9.30
C SER A 248 8.72 -12.48 -9.86
N PRO A 249 9.27 -13.05 -10.96
CA PRO A 249 10.53 -12.59 -11.54
C PRO A 249 10.42 -11.15 -12.09
N ALA A 250 9.33 -10.83 -12.79
CA ALA A 250 9.13 -9.49 -13.35
C ALA A 250 8.92 -8.44 -12.25
N LEU A 251 8.18 -8.80 -11.19
CA LEU A 251 7.97 -7.94 -10.03
C LEU A 251 9.29 -7.71 -9.27
N ALA A 252 10.11 -8.74 -9.10
CA ALA A 252 11.41 -8.62 -8.45
C ALA A 252 12.43 -7.78 -9.26
N ALA A 253 12.33 -7.83 -10.60
CA ALA A 253 13.25 -7.10 -11.47
C ALA A 253 12.95 -5.61 -11.62
N GLY A 254 11.69 -5.21 -11.54
CA GLY A 254 11.28 -3.84 -11.84
C GLY A 254 10.11 -3.30 -11.04
N GLY A 255 9.68 -4.02 -10.00
CA GLY A 255 8.53 -3.63 -9.19
C GLY A 255 7.23 -3.57 -10.00
N VAL A 256 6.24 -2.87 -9.46
CA VAL A 256 4.99 -2.57 -10.17
C VAL A 256 5.26 -1.68 -11.39
N ARG A 257 6.19 -0.75 -11.28
CA ARG A 257 6.59 0.14 -12.39
C ARG A 257 7.09 -0.65 -13.60
N GLY A 258 7.86 -1.71 -13.37
CA GLY A 258 8.35 -2.59 -14.44
C GLY A 258 7.21 -3.30 -15.17
N LEU A 259 6.21 -3.80 -14.43
CA LEU A 259 5.02 -4.43 -15.01
C LEU A 259 4.15 -3.48 -15.85
N LEU A 260 4.22 -2.18 -15.59
CA LEU A 260 3.47 -1.15 -16.29
C LEU A 260 4.26 -0.46 -17.40
N ALA A 261 5.53 -0.82 -17.59
CA ALA A 261 6.37 -0.23 -18.62
C ALA A 261 5.77 -0.51 -20.02
N GLY A 262 5.81 0.50 -20.89
CA GLY A 262 5.29 0.39 -22.24
C GLY A 262 3.75 0.44 -22.38
N THR A 263 3.02 0.76 -21.31
CA THR A 263 1.58 0.99 -21.43
C THR A 263 1.27 2.06 -22.47
N ALA A 264 0.29 1.76 -23.35
CA ALA A 264 -0.20 2.66 -24.37
C ALA A 264 -1.74 2.72 -24.35
N ARG A 265 -2.31 3.74 -24.97
CA ARG A 265 -3.76 3.92 -24.99
C ARG A 265 -4.40 2.97 -25.99
N HIS A 266 -5.26 2.09 -25.51
CA HIS A 266 -6.04 1.14 -26.30
C HIS A 266 -7.53 1.25 -25.97
N GLN A 267 -8.39 0.86 -26.92
CA GLN A 267 -9.78 0.56 -26.59
C GLN A 267 -9.80 -0.84 -25.95
N VAL A 268 -10.18 -0.91 -24.67
CA VAL A 268 -10.14 -2.15 -23.89
C VAL A 268 -11.54 -2.55 -23.45
N THR A 269 -11.98 -3.75 -23.83
CA THR A 269 -13.14 -4.42 -23.26
C THR A 269 -12.66 -5.21 -22.04
N LEU A 270 -12.95 -4.69 -20.86
CA LEU A 270 -12.51 -5.24 -19.59
C LEU A 270 -13.65 -5.93 -18.87
N SER A 271 -13.39 -7.15 -18.41
CA SER A 271 -14.20 -7.87 -17.43
C SER A 271 -13.39 -7.99 -16.14
N LEU A 272 -13.88 -7.40 -15.04
CA LEU A 272 -13.19 -7.36 -13.73
C LEU A 272 -14.17 -7.76 -12.63
N PRO A 273 -13.87 -8.74 -11.77
CA PRO A 273 -14.76 -9.07 -10.65
C PRO A 273 -14.83 -7.91 -9.64
N ARG A 274 -15.98 -7.74 -8.98
CA ARG A 274 -16.02 -7.01 -7.71
C ARG A 274 -15.17 -7.76 -6.70
N PHE A 275 -14.45 -7.06 -5.85
CA PHE A 275 -13.71 -7.71 -4.76
C PHE A 275 -13.58 -6.79 -3.56
N ARG A 276 -13.52 -7.41 -2.38
CA ARG A 276 -13.29 -6.73 -1.13
C ARG A 276 -12.27 -7.49 -0.31
N LEU A 277 -11.22 -6.79 0.13
CA LEU A 277 -10.17 -7.37 0.95
C LEU A 277 -9.94 -6.53 2.20
N GLU A 278 -9.68 -7.23 3.29
CA GLU A 278 -9.24 -6.67 4.55
C GLU A 278 -8.15 -7.58 5.10
N THR A 279 -6.92 -7.08 5.20
CA THR A 279 -5.80 -7.86 5.71
C THR A 279 -5.08 -7.13 6.82
N ALA A 280 -4.66 -7.89 7.83
CA ALA A 280 -3.89 -7.40 8.97
C ALA A 280 -2.65 -8.26 9.17
N PHE A 281 -1.50 -7.62 9.33
CA PHE A 281 -0.22 -8.27 9.48
C PHE A 281 0.52 -7.79 10.72
N GLY A 282 1.04 -8.74 11.50
CA GLY A 282 2.16 -8.51 12.41
C GLY A 282 3.46 -8.69 11.61
N LEU A 283 4.21 -7.61 11.42
CA LEU A 283 5.28 -7.60 10.42
C LEU A 283 6.64 -8.06 10.93
N ILE A 284 6.83 -8.35 12.22
CA ILE A 284 8.16 -8.70 12.77
C ILE A 284 8.75 -9.92 12.04
N SER A 285 8.01 -11.02 11.91
CA SER A 285 8.48 -12.24 11.23
C SER A 285 8.77 -12.01 9.75
N VAL A 286 7.99 -11.17 9.09
CA VAL A 286 8.18 -10.80 7.69
C VAL A 286 9.48 -10.02 7.53
N LEU A 287 9.69 -9.01 8.36
CA LEU A 287 10.89 -8.16 8.31
C LEU A 287 12.16 -8.92 8.71
N GLN A 288 12.05 -9.90 9.63
CA GLN A 288 13.16 -10.80 9.94
C GLN A 288 13.58 -11.63 8.71
N ARG A 289 12.64 -12.08 7.89
CA ARG A 289 12.93 -12.76 6.61
C ARG A 289 13.58 -11.81 5.59
N LEU A 290 13.29 -10.51 5.67
CA LEU A 290 13.90 -9.47 4.83
C LEU A 290 15.24 -8.96 5.36
N GLY A 291 15.69 -9.42 6.55
CA GLY A 291 17.01 -9.09 7.10
C GLY A 291 17.01 -8.17 8.31
N VAL A 292 15.88 -7.60 8.71
CA VAL A 292 15.78 -6.82 9.96
C VAL A 292 15.67 -7.77 11.14
N ARG A 293 16.70 -7.88 11.93
CA ARG A 293 16.78 -8.80 13.08
C ARG A 293 17.06 -8.09 14.38
N GLN A 294 18.07 -7.21 14.37
CA GLN A 294 18.57 -6.53 15.56
C GLN A 294 17.50 -5.68 16.22
N ALA A 295 16.67 -4.97 15.45
CA ALA A 295 15.62 -4.08 15.92
C ALA A 295 14.62 -4.71 16.89
N PHE A 296 14.50 -6.04 16.89
CA PHE A 296 13.55 -6.82 17.69
C PHE A 296 14.18 -7.56 18.88
N THR A 297 15.43 -7.28 19.20
CA THR A 297 16.20 -7.95 20.24
C THR A 297 16.75 -6.95 21.25
N ASP A 298 17.24 -7.45 22.40
CA ASP A 298 17.92 -6.62 23.41
C ASP A 298 19.20 -5.94 22.89
N GLY A 299 19.71 -6.37 21.73
CA GLY A 299 20.82 -5.75 21.03
C GLY A 299 20.44 -4.54 20.17
N ALA A 300 19.16 -4.18 20.10
CA ALA A 300 18.69 -3.04 19.31
C ALA A 300 19.32 -1.72 19.79
N ASP A 301 19.74 -0.90 18.84
CA ASP A 301 20.26 0.43 19.13
C ASP A 301 19.29 1.50 18.60
N PHE A 302 18.42 1.95 19.49
CA PHE A 302 17.52 3.09 19.30
C PHE A 302 17.92 4.29 20.17
N THR A 303 19.22 4.47 20.43
CA THR A 303 19.74 5.60 21.21
C THR A 303 19.48 6.95 20.56
N GLY A 304 19.06 6.98 19.29
CA GLY A 304 18.55 8.17 18.61
C GLY A 304 17.13 8.54 19.01
N ILE A 305 16.34 7.64 19.62
CA ILE A 305 15.02 7.94 20.19
C ILE A 305 15.17 8.47 21.62
N THR A 306 15.88 7.73 22.46
CA THR A 306 16.16 8.08 23.86
C THR A 306 17.48 7.47 24.33
N GLY A 307 18.16 8.15 25.25
CA GLY A 307 19.32 7.61 25.93
C GLY A 307 19.00 7.06 27.33
N ALA A 308 17.77 7.20 27.81
CA ALA A 308 17.37 6.83 29.16
C ALA A 308 16.97 5.35 29.33
N ALA A 309 16.65 4.67 28.26
CA ALA A 309 16.23 3.27 28.27
C ALA A 309 16.69 2.55 27.01
N ARG A 310 16.91 1.24 27.11
CA ARG A 310 17.05 0.39 25.93
C ARG A 310 15.66 0.16 25.32
N LEU A 311 15.54 0.42 24.04
CA LEU A 311 14.32 0.20 23.28
C LEU A 311 14.55 -0.91 22.27
N LEU A 312 13.53 -1.73 22.08
CA LEU A 312 13.39 -2.62 20.95
C LEU A 312 11.97 -2.48 20.39
N ILE A 313 11.76 -2.79 19.14
CA ILE A 313 10.43 -2.78 18.56
C ILE A 313 9.67 -4.02 19.01
N ASN A 314 8.64 -3.83 19.83
CA ASN A 314 7.83 -4.90 20.40
C ASN A 314 6.75 -5.40 19.42
N ALA A 315 6.19 -4.51 18.60
CA ALA A 315 5.23 -4.85 17.57
C ALA A 315 5.30 -3.88 16.40
N ILE A 316 5.06 -4.41 15.20
CA ILE A 316 4.76 -3.64 13.99
C ILE A 316 3.46 -4.20 13.44
N ALA A 317 2.41 -3.40 13.45
CA ALA A 317 1.10 -3.78 12.95
C ALA A 317 0.73 -2.96 11.72
N HIS A 318 0.34 -3.65 10.66
CA HIS A 318 -0.18 -3.06 9.43
C HIS A 318 -1.54 -3.63 9.10
N LYS A 319 -2.47 -2.77 8.69
CA LYS A 319 -3.77 -3.20 8.22
C LYS A 319 -4.21 -2.36 7.02
N ALA A 320 -4.72 -3.06 6.00
CA ALA A 320 -5.23 -2.45 4.79
C ALA A 320 -6.65 -2.94 4.51
N TYR A 321 -7.45 -2.05 3.95
CA TYR A 321 -8.81 -2.32 3.51
C TYR A 321 -9.01 -1.77 2.10
N ILE A 322 -9.64 -2.56 1.23
CA ILE A 322 -10.06 -2.16 -0.11
C ILE A 322 -11.39 -2.81 -0.47
N ASP A 323 -12.28 -2.04 -1.12
CA ASP A 323 -13.56 -2.52 -1.65
C ASP A 323 -13.73 -1.92 -3.06
N VAL A 324 -13.84 -2.76 -4.07
CA VAL A 324 -13.85 -2.39 -5.49
C VAL A 324 -15.15 -2.80 -6.15
N ASP A 325 -15.84 -1.80 -6.67
CA ASP A 325 -17.11 -1.93 -7.38
C ASP A 325 -17.16 -1.12 -8.69
N GLU A 326 -18.34 -0.99 -9.28
CA GLU A 326 -18.58 -0.27 -10.53
C GLU A 326 -18.26 1.22 -10.46
N GLN A 327 -18.35 1.81 -9.27
CA GLN A 327 -18.18 3.24 -9.07
C GLN A 327 -16.73 3.62 -8.77
N GLY A 328 -15.96 2.68 -8.20
CA GLY A 328 -14.58 2.94 -7.77
C GLY A 328 -14.09 2.02 -6.67
N THR A 329 -13.23 2.58 -5.85
CA THR A 329 -12.88 2.02 -4.55
C THR A 329 -13.66 2.79 -3.50
N GLU A 330 -14.63 2.13 -2.86
CA GLU A 330 -15.59 2.71 -1.89
C GLU A 330 -16.30 4.01 -2.36
N ALA A 331 -16.58 4.17 -3.64
CA ALA A 331 -17.16 5.40 -4.18
C ALA A 331 -18.67 5.47 -3.96
N ALA A 332 -19.17 6.66 -3.57
CA ALA A 332 -20.59 6.98 -3.65
C ALA A 332 -20.97 7.37 -5.09
N ALA A 333 -22.18 7.01 -5.53
CA ALA A 333 -22.67 7.22 -6.89
C ALA A 333 -22.46 8.65 -7.40
N ALA A 334 -21.82 8.80 -8.56
CA ALA A 334 -21.68 10.04 -9.28
C ALA A 334 -22.15 9.86 -10.72
N THR A 335 -22.86 10.86 -11.24
CA THR A 335 -23.52 10.85 -12.54
C THR A 335 -22.51 10.68 -13.70
N ALA A 336 -22.67 9.66 -14.52
CA ALA A 336 -21.84 9.41 -15.70
C ALA A 336 -22.21 10.38 -16.83
N VAL A 337 -21.22 11.09 -17.37
CA VAL A 337 -21.35 11.86 -18.63
C VAL A 337 -20.92 10.97 -19.77
N SER A 338 -21.87 10.61 -20.65
CA SER A 338 -21.59 9.80 -21.83
C SER A 338 -21.19 10.71 -23.00
N PHE A 339 -19.94 10.60 -23.48
CA PHE A 339 -19.52 11.17 -24.75
C PHE A 339 -19.83 10.22 -25.90
N ARG A 340 -20.56 10.68 -26.91
CA ARG A 340 -20.71 9.96 -28.18
C ARG A 340 -19.65 10.46 -29.15
N PRO A 341 -18.79 9.61 -29.73
CA PRO A 341 -17.89 10.03 -30.79
C PRO A 341 -18.66 10.23 -32.08
N SER A 342 -18.46 11.40 -32.72
CA SER A 342 -18.99 11.72 -34.05
C SER A 342 -17.86 11.69 -35.09
N SER A 343 -17.39 10.51 -35.50
CA SER A 343 -16.59 10.36 -36.70
C SER A 343 -16.52 8.91 -37.14
N VAL A 344 -16.70 8.68 -38.45
CA VAL A 344 -16.66 7.37 -39.13
C VAL A 344 -15.20 7.00 -39.43
N PHE A 345 -14.38 6.86 -38.38
CA PHE A 345 -13.11 6.13 -38.46
C PHE A 345 -13.37 4.71 -37.94
N ARG A 346 -13.02 3.71 -38.74
CA ARG A 346 -13.04 2.30 -38.30
C ARG A 346 -12.02 2.20 -37.17
N ALA A 347 -12.50 2.31 -35.92
CA ALA A 347 -11.65 2.15 -34.74
C ALA A 347 -11.01 0.75 -34.77
N PRO A 348 -9.75 0.60 -34.38
CA PRO A 348 -9.15 -0.71 -34.21
C PRO A 348 -10.02 -1.57 -33.29
N GLU A 349 -10.04 -2.87 -33.52
CA GLU A 349 -10.80 -3.80 -32.66
C GLU A 349 -10.32 -3.64 -31.19
N PRO A 350 -11.26 -3.59 -30.22
CA PRO A 350 -10.90 -3.47 -28.83
C PRO A 350 -10.08 -4.67 -28.36
N VAL A 351 -9.05 -4.42 -27.57
CA VAL A 351 -8.36 -5.46 -26.83
C VAL A 351 -9.32 -6.02 -25.78
N THR A 352 -9.46 -7.34 -25.69
CA THR A 352 -10.26 -7.98 -24.65
C THR A 352 -9.38 -8.47 -23.51
N MET A 353 -9.72 -8.09 -22.28
CA MET A 353 -9.08 -8.57 -21.05
C MET A 353 -10.16 -9.07 -20.09
N THR A 354 -10.19 -10.38 -19.84
CA THR A 354 -11.13 -11.02 -18.90
C THR A 354 -10.35 -11.48 -17.66
N VAL A 355 -10.61 -10.83 -16.53
CA VAL A 355 -9.97 -11.12 -15.25
C VAL A 355 -10.80 -12.20 -14.55
N ASP A 356 -10.64 -13.43 -14.99
CA ASP A 356 -11.39 -14.62 -14.57
C ASP A 356 -10.57 -15.63 -13.76
N ARG A 357 -9.37 -15.24 -13.36
CA ARG A 357 -8.41 -16.05 -12.58
C ARG A 357 -7.56 -15.17 -11.69
N PRO A 358 -6.75 -15.72 -10.77
CA PRO A 358 -5.92 -14.94 -9.85
C PRO A 358 -5.12 -13.84 -10.54
N PHE A 359 -5.18 -12.65 -9.97
CA PHE A 359 -4.55 -11.46 -10.52
C PHE A 359 -3.88 -10.61 -9.43
N LEU A 360 -2.88 -9.84 -9.84
CA LEU A 360 -2.27 -8.81 -9.01
C LEU A 360 -2.96 -7.47 -9.30
N PHE A 361 -3.11 -6.65 -8.26
CA PHE A 361 -3.49 -5.25 -8.42
C PHE A 361 -2.57 -4.35 -7.62
N ALA A 362 -2.43 -3.12 -8.08
CA ALA A 362 -1.78 -2.05 -7.35
C ALA A 362 -2.53 -0.74 -7.55
N ILE A 363 -2.55 0.12 -6.52
CA ILE A 363 -2.98 1.50 -6.70
C ILE A 363 -1.73 2.34 -6.74
N VAL A 364 -1.49 3.00 -7.86
CA VAL A 364 -0.26 3.73 -8.13
C VAL A 364 -0.52 5.23 -8.21
N HIS A 365 0.43 5.99 -7.68
CA HIS A 365 0.50 7.44 -7.89
C HIS A 365 1.12 7.69 -9.27
N GLY A 366 0.34 8.19 -10.22
CA GLY A 366 0.74 8.34 -11.62
C GLY A 366 2.03 9.13 -11.83
N PRO A 367 2.19 10.33 -11.22
CA PRO A 367 3.38 11.14 -11.41
C PRO A 367 4.71 10.48 -11.00
N THR A 368 4.71 9.68 -9.91
CA THR A 368 5.94 9.04 -9.40
C THR A 368 6.02 7.54 -9.70
N GLY A 369 4.90 6.91 -10.08
CA GLY A 369 4.79 5.45 -10.21
C GLY A 369 4.78 4.70 -8.87
N LEU A 370 4.69 5.40 -7.73
CA LEU A 370 4.74 4.83 -6.40
C LEU A 370 3.51 3.95 -6.12
N PRO A 371 3.64 2.67 -5.74
CA PRO A 371 2.52 1.84 -5.35
C PRO A 371 2.06 2.17 -3.92
N LEU A 372 0.87 2.76 -3.80
CA LEU A 372 0.24 3.03 -2.50
C LEU A 372 -0.43 1.79 -1.91
N PHE A 373 -0.98 0.94 -2.77
CA PHE A 373 -1.50 -0.39 -2.43
C PHE A 373 -0.90 -1.41 -3.38
N LEU A 374 -0.67 -2.59 -2.84
CA LEU A 374 -0.27 -3.76 -3.62
C LEU A 374 -1.00 -4.98 -3.05
N GLY A 375 -1.50 -5.83 -3.92
CA GLY A 375 -2.22 -7.01 -3.50
C GLY A 375 -2.47 -8.02 -4.60
N GLN A 376 -2.99 -9.17 -4.18
CA GLN A 376 -3.46 -10.23 -5.06
C GLN A 376 -4.86 -10.66 -4.67
N VAL A 377 -5.63 -11.08 -5.66
CA VAL A 377 -6.99 -11.60 -5.51
C VAL A 377 -7.05 -12.96 -6.15
N SER A 378 -7.39 -13.97 -5.37
CA SER A 378 -7.60 -15.34 -5.83
C SER A 378 -9.04 -15.81 -5.58
N HIS A 379 -9.78 -15.13 -4.68
CA HIS A 379 -11.16 -15.46 -4.31
C HIS A 379 -12.00 -14.17 -4.17
N PRO A 380 -12.29 -13.51 -5.28
CA PRO A 380 -13.05 -12.26 -5.28
C PRO A 380 -14.49 -12.42 -4.77
#